data_70b2ef0dd30a10f416c53e5f97a0f2dc
#
_entry.id   70b2ef0dd30a10f416c53e5f97a0f2dc
#
_cell.length_a   1.000
_cell.length_b   1.000
_cell.length_c   1.000
_cell.angle_alpha   90.00
_cell.angle_beta   90.00
_cell.angle_gamma   90.00
#
_symmetry.space_group_name_H-M   'P 1'
#
loop_
_entity.id
_entity.type
_entity.pdbx_description
1 polymer ?
#
loop_
_entity_poly.entity_id
_entity_poly.type
_entity_poly.pdbx_seq_one_letter_code
_entity_poly.pdbx_strand_id
1 'polypeptide(L)'
;TDYIQPNMALSSHEVDANFFANVPYQNNFNKDHGTNFVSFAPVHIEPLAIYSQKIKDLKDLPNGAKVAIPSDPTNSARALLLLQSAGLVTLKDPTGLTNTPFDVTSNPKNIQITELEAAQIPRSIQDLDAAVINANYALPAGLNPTKDGLFVEKADSPYANLLSVNPGDENKPAIQKLAKALQSPEVKKFIE
;
A
#
# COMPACT_ATOMS: atom_id res chain seq x y z
N THR A 1 11.76 9.34 -1.13
CA THR A 1 10.93 9.10 -2.33
C THR A 1 9.51 8.84 -1.87
N ASP A 2 8.56 9.39 -2.55
CA ASP A 2 7.12 9.29 -2.29
C ASP A 2 6.43 8.54 -3.44
N TYR A 3 5.10 8.45 -3.41
CA TYR A 3 4.33 7.79 -4.45
C TYR A 3 3.88 8.74 -5.60
N ILE A 4 4.15 10.04 -5.52
CA ILE A 4 3.73 11.03 -6.52
C ILE A 4 4.81 11.20 -7.60
N GLN A 5 6.07 11.38 -7.19
CA GLN A 5 7.18 11.68 -8.08
C GLN A 5 7.39 10.67 -9.22
N PRO A 6 7.29 9.34 -9.02
CA PRO A 6 7.42 8.38 -10.12
C PRO A 6 6.38 8.58 -11.23
N ASN A 7 5.13 8.88 -10.86
CA ASN A 7 4.08 9.15 -11.83
C ASN A 7 4.23 10.51 -12.50
N MET A 8 4.74 11.53 -11.79
CA MET A 8 5.05 12.83 -12.39
C MET A 8 6.18 12.69 -13.42
N ALA A 9 7.24 11.93 -13.12
CA ALA A 9 8.32 11.64 -14.05
C ALA A 9 7.83 10.87 -15.29
N LEU A 10 6.87 9.95 -15.12
CA LEU A 10 6.22 9.28 -16.26
C LEU A 10 5.40 10.26 -17.10
N SER A 11 4.65 11.16 -16.45
CA SER A 11 3.83 12.18 -17.13
C SER A 11 4.68 13.16 -17.95
N SER A 12 5.85 13.55 -17.44
CA SER A 12 6.79 14.46 -18.12
C SER A 12 7.70 13.75 -19.14
N HIS A 13 7.54 12.44 -19.34
CA HIS A 13 8.42 11.61 -20.19
C HIS A 13 9.90 11.59 -19.77
N GLU A 14 10.20 11.88 -18.50
CA GLU A 14 11.53 11.69 -17.93
C GLU A 14 11.89 10.20 -17.78
N VAL A 15 10.87 9.37 -17.64
CA VAL A 15 10.96 7.90 -17.68
C VAL A 15 9.92 7.33 -18.66
N ASP A 16 10.24 6.19 -19.27
CA ASP A 16 9.34 5.51 -20.21
C ASP A 16 8.32 4.60 -19.50
N ALA A 17 8.62 4.18 -18.28
CA ALA A 17 7.76 3.34 -17.45
C ALA A 17 8.08 3.52 -15.98
N ASN A 18 7.16 3.19 -15.10
CA ASN A 18 7.42 3.00 -13.68
C ASN A 18 6.83 1.66 -13.19
N PHE A 19 7.37 1.18 -12.05
CA PHE A 19 6.97 -0.07 -11.43
C PHE A 19 6.90 0.10 -9.91
N PHE A 20 5.73 0.44 -9.38
CA PHE A 20 5.49 0.58 -7.94
C PHE A 20 3.99 0.61 -7.60
N ALA A 21 3.16 1.02 -8.55
CA ALA A 21 1.73 1.23 -8.34
C ALA A 21 0.93 -0.07 -8.53
N ASN A 22 -0.20 -0.15 -7.86
CA ASN A 22 -1.26 -1.11 -8.13
C ASN A 22 -2.42 -0.44 -8.89
N VAL A 23 -3.36 -1.24 -9.42
CA VAL A 23 -4.49 -0.74 -10.22
C VAL A 23 -5.34 0.30 -9.46
N PRO A 24 -5.79 0.06 -8.21
CA PRO A 24 -6.56 1.05 -7.47
C PRO A 24 -5.84 2.39 -7.31
N TYR A 25 -4.54 2.36 -6.95
CA TYR A 25 -3.73 3.56 -6.81
C TYR A 25 -3.58 4.30 -8.14
N GLN A 26 -3.25 3.58 -9.23
CA GLN A 26 -3.05 4.18 -10.54
C GLN A 26 -4.34 4.82 -11.09
N ASN A 27 -5.48 4.18 -10.89
CA ASN A 27 -6.78 4.73 -11.31
C ASN A 27 -7.12 6.01 -10.54
N ASN A 28 -6.86 6.03 -9.22
CA ASN A 28 -7.05 7.24 -8.42
C ASN A 28 -6.11 8.36 -8.87
N PHE A 29 -4.83 8.06 -9.07
CA PHE A 29 -3.85 9.02 -9.56
C PHE A 29 -4.26 9.61 -10.92
N ASN A 30 -4.65 8.76 -11.87
CA ASN A 30 -5.15 9.20 -13.18
C ASN A 30 -6.30 10.20 -13.07
N LYS A 31 -7.27 9.88 -12.19
CA LYS A 31 -8.44 10.75 -11.95
C LYS A 31 -8.03 12.09 -11.36
N ASP A 32 -7.17 12.08 -10.34
CA ASP A 32 -6.85 13.28 -9.55
C ASP A 32 -5.90 14.23 -10.30
N HIS A 33 -5.02 13.67 -11.16
CA HIS A 33 -4.01 14.43 -11.91
C HIS A 33 -4.34 14.60 -13.40
N GLY A 34 -5.47 14.08 -13.88
CA GLY A 34 -5.86 14.18 -15.29
C GLY A 34 -4.94 13.41 -16.23
N THR A 35 -4.25 12.37 -15.73
CA THR A 35 -3.41 11.48 -16.52
C THR A 35 -4.21 10.26 -17.01
N ASN A 36 -3.65 9.49 -17.95
CA ASN A 36 -4.30 8.31 -18.54
C ASN A 36 -3.31 7.14 -18.61
N PHE A 37 -2.48 6.95 -17.60
CA PHE A 37 -1.49 5.87 -17.59
C PHE A 37 -2.15 4.51 -17.76
N VAL A 38 -1.52 3.67 -18.57
CA VAL A 38 -1.91 2.29 -18.82
C VAL A 38 -1.13 1.39 -17.85
N SER A 39 -1.88 0.64 -17.05
CA SER A 39 -1.34 -0.34 -16.11
C SER A 39 -1.42 -1.73 -16.71
N PHE A 40 -0.29 -2.44 -16.78
CA PHE A 40 -0.24 -3.81 -17.31
C PHE A 40 0.90 -4.61 -16.68
N ALA A 41 1.03 -5.90 -17.05
CA ALA A 41 2.07 -6.79 -16.55
C ALA A 41 2.15 -6.83 -15.01
N PRO A 42 1.13 -7.35 -14.31
CA PRO A 42 1.21 -7.51 -12.86
C PRO A 42 2.37 -8.44 -12.50
N VAL A 43 3.13 -8.10 -11.44
CA VAL A 43 4.34 -8.78 -11.06
C VAL A 43 4.19 -9.49 -9.71
N HIS A 44 3.89 -8.74 -8.64
CA HIS A 44 3.78 -9.28 -7.29
C HIS A 44 2.88 -8.43 -6.41
N ILE A 45 2.47 -8.98 -5.28
CA ILE A 45 1.78 -8.26 -4.22
C ILE A 45 2.78 -8.01 -3.09
N GLU A 46 2.95 -6.75 -2.71
CA GLU A 46 3.63 -6.38 -1.47
C GLU A 46 2.60 -6.30 -0.35
N PRO A 47 2.64 -7.19 0.63
CA PRO A 47 1.62 -7.22 1.67
C PRO A 47 1.69 -5.97 2.55
N LEU A 48 0.54 -5.38 2.82
CA LEU A 48 0.39 -4.38 3.87
C LEU A 48 0.35 -5.09 5.22
N ALA A 49 0.95 -4.51 6.26
CA ALA A 49 0.93 -5.12 7.58
C ALA A 49 0.79 -4.09 8.70
N ILE A 50 0.28 -4.56 9.84
CA ILE A 50 0.21 -3.80 11.10
C ILE A 50 1.45 -4.11 11.92
N TYR A 51 2.15 -3.08 12.36
CA TYR A 51 3.36 -3.19 13.18
C TYR A 51 3.22 -2.44 14.49
N SER A 52 3.98 -2.85 15.49
CA SER A 52 4.15 -2.13 16.75
C SER A 52 5.53 -2.38 17.33
N GLN A 53 6.06 -1.37 18.03
CA GLN A 53 7.25 -1.51 18.87
C GLN A 53 6.90 -1.70 20.34
N LYS A 54 5.63 -1.54 20.73
CA LYS A 54 5.16 -1.56 22.12
C LYS A 54 4.48 -2.88 22.52
N ILE A 55 3.81 -3.55 21.57
CA ILE A 55 3.06 -4.78 21.81
C ILE A 55 3.51 -5.91 20.88
N LYS A 56 3.21 -7.13 21.26
CA LYS A 56 3.51 -8.35 20.47
C LYS A 56 2.27 -9.08 19.95
N ASP A 57 1.10 -8.72 20.46
CA ASP A 57 -0.20 -9.24 20.01
C ASP A 57 -1.19 -8.07 19.93
N LEU A 58 -2.03 -8.05 18.89
CA LEU A 58 -3.07 -7.01 18.73
C LEU A 58 -4.12 -7.03 19.85
N LYS A 59 -4.25 -8.15 20.56
CA LYS A 59 -5.11 -8.22 21.74
C LYS A 59 -4.65 -7.30 22.86
N ASP A 60 -3.33 -7.05 22.95
CA ASP A 60 -2.72 -6.18 23.97
C ASP A 60 -2.81 -4.69 23.60
N LEU A 61 -3.37 -4.36 22.42
CA LEU A 61 -3.57 -2.98 22.01
C LEU A 61 -4.47 -2.25 23.04
N PRO A 62 -3.99 -1.14 23.66
CA PRO A 62 -4.74 -0.47 24.71
C PRO A 62 -6.01 0.21 24.16
N ASN A 63 -6.97 0.45 25.07
CA ASN A 63 -8.11 1.30 24.75
C ASN A 63 -7.61 2.75 24.49
N GLY A 64 -8.11 3.36 23.40
CA GLY A 64 -7.63 4.69 22.98
C GLY A 64 -6.28 4.68 22.27
N ALA A 65 -5.78 3.52 21.82
CA ALA A 65 -4.50 3.37 21.16
C ALA A 65 -4.38 4.29 19.92
N LYS A 66 -3.19 4.89 19.75
CA LYS A 66 -2.86 5.69 18.57
C LYS A 66 -2.39 4.77 17.44
N VAL A 67 -3.13 4.74 16.34
CA VAL A 67 -2.85 3.91 15.17
C VAL A 67 -2.69 4.78 13.93
N ALA A 68 -1.50 4.78 13.33
CA ALA A 68 -1.28 5.49 12.07
C ALA A 68 -1.59 4.63 10.86
N ILE A 69 -2.15 5.25 9.83
CA ILE A 69 -2.38 4.68 8.51
C ILE A 69 -1.86 5.63 7.42
N PRO A 70 -1.58 5.16 6.19
CA PRO A 70 -1.25 6.03 5.06
C PRO A 70 -2.35 7.05 4.75
N SER A 71 -1.96 8.25 4.32
CA SER A 71 -2.89 9.37 4.06
C SER A 71 -3.42 9.42 2.62
N ASP A 72 -2.77 8.73 1.66
CA ASP A 72 -3.33 8.69 0.32
C ASP A 72 -4.61 7.85 0.28
N PRO A 73 -5.62 8.26 -0.51
CA PRO A 73 -6.96 7.64 -0.45
C PRO A 73 -6.96 6.12 -0.66
N THR A 74 -6.09 5.61 -1.53
CA THR A 74 -6.03 4.18 -1.84
C THR A 74 -5.46 3.37 -0.68
N ASN A 75 -4.31 3.80 -0.12
CA ASN A 75 -3.69 3.07 0.99
C ASN A 75 -4.41 3.34 2.31
N SER A 76 -5.06 4.49 2.50
CA SER A 76 -5.96 4.73 3.64
C SER A 76 -7.10 3.72 3.65
N ALA A 77 -7.83 3.57 2.54
CA ALA A 77 -8.90 2.57 2.41
C ALA A 77 -8.40 1.14 2.61
N ARG A 78 -7.25 0.80 2.01
CA ARG A 78 -6.59 -0.52 2.17
C ARG A 78 -6.21 -0.79 3.62
N ALA A 79 -5.68 0.19 4.32
CA ALA A 79 -5.32 0.10 5.74
C ALA A 79 -6.55 -0.10 6.63
N LEU A 80 -7.65 0.59 6.35
CA LEU A 80 -8.91 0.42 7.07
C LEU A 80 -9.49 -0.98 6.87
N LEU A 81 -9.43 -1.54 5.66
CA LEU A 81 -9.81 -2.93 5.39
C LEU A 81 -8.93 -3.93 6.14
N LEU A 82 -7.62 -3.64 6.28
CA LEU A 82 -6.71 -4.45 7.08
C LEU A 82 -7.05 -4.38 8.57
N LEU A 83 -7.33 -3.19 9.12
CA LEU A 83 -7.76 -3.02 10.51
C LEU A 83 -9.09 -3.74 10.77
N GLN A 84 -10.03 -3.73 9.83
CA GLN A 84 -11.28 -4.50 9.90
C GLN A 84 -11.00 -6.01 9.89
N SER A 85 -10.14 -6.48 8.99
CA SER A 85 -9.76 -7.91 8.92
C SER A 85 -9.07 -8.39 10.20
N ALA A 86 -8.36 -7.49 10.88
CA ALA A 86 -7.75 -7.72 12.19
C ALA A 86 -8.75 -7.64 13.36
N GLY A 87 -10.03 -7.32 13.10
CA GLY A 87 -11.08 -7.20 14.12
C GLY A 87 -10.99 -5.93 14.98
N LEU A 88 -10.22 -4.92 14.57
CA LEU A 88 -10.03 -3.69 15.33
C LEU A 88 -11.14 -2.66 15.08
N VAL A 89 -11.70 -2.66 13.88
CA VAL A 89 -12.81 -1.77 13.47
C VAL A 89 -13.82 -2.54 12.60
N THR A 90 -15.00 -1.93 12.39
CA THR A 90 -15.96 -2.36 11.36
C THR A 90 -16.23 -1.17 10.45
N LEU A 91 -16.27 -1.41 9.15
CA LEU A 91 -16.51 -0.39 8.13
C LEU A 91 -17.96 -0.47 7.63
N LYS A 92 -18.48 0.67 7.18
CA LYS A 92 -19.79 0.78 6.54
C LYS A 92 -19.87 -0.05 5.25
N ASP A 93 -18.80 0.00 4.44
CA ASP A 93 -18.61 -0.88 3.29
C ASP A 93 -17.42 -1.80 3.56
N PRO A 94 -17.66 -3.09 3.89
CA PRO A 94 -16.60 -4.02 4.30
C PRO A 94 -15.66 -4.43 3.16
N THR A 95 -15.93 -4.04 1.92
CA THR A 95 -15.14 -4.35 0.72
C THR A 95 -14.77 -3.10 -0.08
N GLY A 96 -15.20 -1.92 0.36
CA GLY A 96 -15.03 -0.66 -0.35
C GLY A 96 -13.57 -0.23 -0.47
N LEU A 97 -13.12 0.05 -1.68
CA LEU A 97 -11.75 0.53 -1.96
C LEU A 97 -11.60 2.06 -1.78
N THR A 98 -12.63 2.73 -1.30
CA THR A 98 -12.68 4.18 -1.08
C THR A 98 -13.10 4.56 0.34
N ASN A 99 -13.06 3.59 1.28
CA ASN A 99 -13.35 3.86 2.68
C ASN A 99 -12.40 4.92 3.24
N THR A 100 -12.94 5.76 4.11
CA THR A 100 -12.23 6.78 4.89
C THR A 100 -12.39 6.48 6.38
N PRO A 101 -11.63 7.11 7.29
CA PRO A 101 -11.86 6.96 8.73
C PRO A 101 -13.28 7.30 9.19
N PHE A 102 -14.03 8.12 8.43
CA PHE A 102 -15.44 8.45 8.71
C PHE A 102 -16.41 7.28 8.43
N ASP A 103 -15.97 6.27 7.69
CA ASP A 103 -16.77 5.09 7.39
C ASP A 103 -16.65 3.99 8.47
N VAL A 104 -15.90 4.24 9.54
CA VAL A 104 -15.81 3.34 10.71
C VAL A 104 -17.11 3.40 11.49
N THR A 105 -17.83 2.26 11.51
CA THR A 105 -19.14 2.12 12.20
C THR A 105 -19.01 1.49 13.59
N SER A 106 -17.92 0.76 13.85
CA SER A 106 -17.61 0.19 15.16
C SER A 106 -16.11 0.26 15.43
N ASN A 107 -15.75 0.67 16.63
CA ASN A 107 -14.39 0.82 17.11
C ASN A 107 -14.32 0.46 18.60
N PRO A 108 -14.34 -0.86 18.92
CA PRO A 108 -14.54 -1.33 20.30
C PRO A 108 -13.43 -0.92 21.27
N LYS A 109 -12.20 -0.70 20.76
CA LYS A 109 -11.06 -0.24 21.55
C LYS A 109 -10.86 1.28 21.50
N ASN A 110 -11.77 2.03 20.87
CA ASN A 110 -11.66 3.48 20.71
C ASN A 110 -10.30 3.92 20.13
N ILE A 111 -9.74 3.15 19.20
CA ILE A 111 -8.44 3.48 18.59
C ILE A 111 -8.52 4.85 17.89
N GLN A 112 -7.47 5.63 18.04
CA GLN A 112 -7.33 6.95 17.41
C GLN A 112 -6.58 6.76 16.09
N ILE A 113 -7.33 6.74 14.99
CA ILE A 113 -6.76 6.60 13.65
C ILE A 113 -6.21 7.94 13.20
N THR A 114 -4.92 7.98 12.83
CA THR A 114 -4.24 9.17 12.32
C THR A 114 -3.68 8.86 10.94
N GLU A 115 -4.01 9.69 9.96
CA GLU A 115 -3.48 9.59 8.60
C GLU A 115 -2.15 10.34 8.50
N LEU A 116 -1.11 9.67 8.03
CA LEU A 116 0.22 10.21 7.82
C LEU A 116 0.74 9.85 6.42
N GLU A 117 1.61 10.68 5.87
CA GLU A 117 2.36 10.32 4.66
C GLU A 117 3.03 8.96 4.84
N ALA A 118 2.80 8.01 3.90
CA ALA A 118 3.25 6.62 4.01
C ALA A 118 4.77 6.51 4.28
N ALA A 119 5.57 7.38 3.66
CA ALA A 119 7.02 7.42 3.84
C ALA A 119 7.46 7.89 5.25
N GLN A 120 6.57 8.55 6.01
CA GLN A 120 6.87 9.06 7.35
C GLN A 120 6.49 8.08 8.46
N ILE A 121 5.54 7.19 8.21
CA ILE A 121 5.00 6.27 9.24
C ILE A 121 6.10 5.45 9.94
N PRO A 122 7.09 4.84 9.24
CA PRO A 122 8.13 4.07 9.92
C PRO A 122 8.95 4.88 10.93
N ARG A 123 9.14 6.18 10.68
CA ARG A 123 9.89 7.07 11.58
C ARG A 123 9.09 7.47 12.82
N SER A 124 7.77 7.44 12.72
CA SER A 124 6.85 7.82 13.81
C SER A 124 6.42 6.63 14.66
N ILE A 125 6.80 5.40 14.30
CA ILE A 125 6.27 4.17 14.92
C ILE A 125 6.54 4.09 16.44
N GLN A 126 7.64 4.67 16.91
CA GLN A 126 7.99 4.71 18.35
C GLN A 126 6.99 5.51 19.19
N ASP A 127 6.34 6.52 18.59
CA ASP A 127 5.37 7.40 19.26
C ASP A 127 3.93 6.87 19.15
N LEU A 128 3.73 5.81 18.37
CA LEU A 128 2.44 5.17 18.11
C LEU A 128 2.29 3.88 18.91
N ASP A 129 1.07 3.42 19.09
CA ASP A 129 0.80 2.11 19.68
C ASP A 129 0.79 1.02 18.61
N ALA A 130 0.36 1.35 17.40
CA ALA A 130 0.53 0.53 16.19
C ALA A 130 0.54 1.40 14.94
N ALA A 131 0.99 0.85 13.83
CA ALA A 131 0.97 1.52 12.54
C ALA A 131 0.76 0.52 11.40
N VAL A 132 0.01 0.93 10.38
CA VAL A 132 -0.11 0.20 9.12
C VAL A 132 0.92 0.73 8.14
N ILE A 133 1.83 -0.13 7.68
CA ILE A 133 2.98 0.29 6.87
C ILE A 133 3.07 -0.56 5.60
N ASN A 134 3.23 0.10 4.45
CA ASN A 134 3.50 -0.56 3.17
C ASN A 134 4.89 -1.22 3.18
N ALA A 135 5.02 -2.39 2.56
CA ALA A 135 6.24 -3.20 2.63
C ALA A 135 7.48 -2.47 2.12
N ASN A 136 7.36 -1.69 1.03
CA ASN A 136 8.47 -0.90 0.48
C ASN A 136 9.00 0.20 1.43
N TYR A 137 8.24 0.60 2.45
CA TYR A 137 8.68 1.51 3.51
C TYR A 137 9.06 0.75 4.80
N ALA A 138 8.42 -0.39 5.06
CA ALA A 138 8.71 -1.23 6.23
C ALA A 138 10.10 -1.89 6.10
N LEU A 139 10.40 -2.52 4.97
CA LEU A 139 11.66 -3.25 4.75
C LEU A 139 12.91 -2.37 4.94
N PRO A 140 13.03 -1.17 4.34
CA PRO A 140 14.18 -0.28 4.61
C PRO A 140 14.27 0.20 6.04
N ALA A 141 13.16 0.21 6.78
CA ALA A 141 13.13 0.54 8.21
C ALA A 141 13.45 -0.65 9.13
N GLY A 142 13.81 -1.81 8.55
CA GLY A 142 14.13 -3.02 9.28
C GLY A 142 12.92 -3.82 9.77
N LEU A 143 11.73 -3.51 9.26
CA LEU A 143 10.48 -4.20 9.61
C LEU A 143 10.11 -5.18 8.49
N ASN A 144 10.11 -6.46 8.80
CA ASN A 144 9.73 -7.50 7.85
C ASN A 144 8.26 -7.90 8.05
N PRO A 145 7.40 -7.85 7.01
CA PRO A 145 5.97 -8.15 7.14
C PRO A 145 5.68 -9.51 7.77
N THR A 146 6.43 -10.55 7.38
CA THR A 146 6.20 -11.92 7.84
C THR A 146 6.80 -12.22 9.21
N LYS A 147 7.78 -11.44 9.67
CA LYS A 147 8.47 -11.66 10.97
C LYS A 147 7.98 -10.71 12.06
N ASP A 148 7.76 -9.44 11.69
CA ASP A 148 7.50 -8.36 12.63
C ASP A 148 6.06 -7.84 12.54
N GLY A 149 5.31 -8.23 11.48
CA GLY A 149 3.90 -7.87 11.33
C GLY A 149 3.02 -8.58 12.35
N LEU A 150 2.27 -7.80 13.13
CA LEU A 150 1.27 -8.32 14.08
C LEU A 150 0.04 -8.87 13.34
N PHE A 151 -0.25 -8.33 12.17
CA PHE A 151 -1.29 -8.80 11.25
C PHE A 151 -0.87 -8.42 9.82
N VAL A 152 -0.98 -9.36 8.91
CA VAL A 152 -0.49 -9.20 7.53
C VAL A 152 -1.65 -9.40 6.56
N GLU A 153 -1.71 -8.57 5.53
CA GLU A 153 -2.68 -8.69 4.45
C GLU A 153 -2.55 -10.04 3.74
N LYS A 154 -3.70 -10.59 3.34
CA LYS A 154 -3.74 -11.86 2.61
C LYS A 154 -3.28 -11.71 1.17
N ALA A 155 -2.79 -12.81 0.59
CA ALA A 155 -2.24 -12.83 -0.77
C ALA A 155 -3.30 -12.69 -1.90
N ASP A 156 -4.59 -12.77 -1.61
CA ASP A 156 -5.70 -12.62 -2.56
C ASP A 156 -6.15 -11.15 -2.74
N SER A 157 -5.27 -10.23 -2.48
CA SER A 157 -5.48 -8.79 -2.52
C SER A 157 -5.48 -8.24 -3.96
N PRO A 158 -6.31 -7.21 -4.28
CA PRO A 158 -6.33 -6.57 -5.61
C PRO A 158 -5.15 -5.61 -5.86
N TYR A 159 -4.19 -5.54 -4.93
CA TYR A 159 -3.13 -4.54 -4.92
C TYR A 159 -1.80 -5.06 -5.50
N ALA A 160 -1.85 -5.91 -6.53
CA ALA A 160 -0.64 -6.32 -7.24
C ALA A 160 0.08 -5.11 -7.86
N ASN A 161 1.37 -4.99 -7.60
CA ASN A 161 2.22 -4.01 -8.27
C ASN A 161 2.45 -4.40 -9.72
N LEU A 162 2.44 -3.41 -10.60
CA LEU A 162 2.44 -3.58 -12.03
C LEU A 162 3.26 -2.51 -12.73
N LEU A 163 3.55 -2.73 -14.00
CA LEU A 163 4.21 -1.77 -14.86
C LEU A 163 3.19 -0.76 -15.37
N SER A 164 3.53 0.53 -15.25
CA SER A 164 2.73 1.65 -15.76
C SER A 164 3.49 2.42 -16.82
N VAL A 165 2.80 2.80 -17.90
CA VAL A 165 3.34 3.54 -19.05
C VAL A 165 2.37 4.62 -19.52
N ASN A 166 2.83 5.54 -20.35
CA ASN A 166 1.95 6.44 -21.09
C ASN A 166 1.11 5.67 -22.13
N PRO A 167 -0.11 6.14 -22.46
CA PRO A 167 -0.97 5.49 -23.45
C PRO A 167 -0.27 5.28 -24.79
N GLY A 168 -0.35 4.04 -25.31
CA GLY A 168 0.31 3.64 -26.56
C GLY A 168 1.72 3.08 -26.39
N ASP A 169 2.38 3.35 -25.27
CA ASP A 169 3.74 2.87 -25.00
C ASP A 169 3.79 1.40 -24.57
N GLU A 170 2.69 0.85 -24.12
CA GLU A 170 2.57 -0.57 -23.74
C GLU A 170 2.96 -1.53 -24.87
N ASN A 171 2.84 -1.11 -26.13
CA ASN A 171 3.19 -1.92 -27.30
C ASN A 171 4.63 -1.76 -27.79
N LYS A 172 5.42 -0.84 -27.20
CA LYS A 172 6.82 -0.65 -27.57
C LYS A 172 7.64 -1.91 -27.27
N PRO A 173 8.52 -2.36 -28.21
CA PRO A 173 9.31 -3.57 -28.00
C PRO A 173 10.17 -3.59 -26.73
N ALA A 174 10.72 -2.43 -26.35
CA ALA A 174 11.51 -2.28 -25.12
C ALA A 174 10.65 -2.47 -23.87
N ILE A 175 9.45 -1.91 -23.85
CA ILE A 175 8.49 -2.02 -22.76
C ILE A 175 7.99 -3.46 -22.61
N GLN A 176 7.70 -4.12 -23.72
CA GLN A 176 7.32 -5.55 -23.72
C GLN A 176 8.45 -6.46 -23.23
N LYS A 177 9.71 -6.15 -23.54
CA LYS A 177 10.86 -6.87 -22.99
C LYS A 177 10.99 -6.63 -21.48
N LEU A 178 10.80 -5.39 -21.01
CA LEU A 178 10.81 -5.06 -19.59
C LEU A 178 9.72 -5.82 -18.83
N ALA A 179 8.50 -5.85 -19.35
CA ALA A 179 7.38 -6.60 -18.76
C ALA A 179 7.71 -8.10 -18.62
N LYS A 180 8.25 -8.71 -19.68
CA LYS A 180 8.69 -10.13 -19.65
C LYS A 180 9.80 -10.36 -18.64
N ALA A 181 10.75 -9.44 -18.53
CA ALA A 181 11.85 -9.55 -17.56
C ALA A 181 11.33 -9.48 -16.12
N LEU A 182 10.43 -8.56 -15.81
CA LEU A 182 9.80 -8.43 -14.49
C LEU A 182 8.95 -9.66 -14.10
N GLN A 183 8.37 -10.34 -15.08
CA GLN A 183 7.57 -11.56 -14.87
C GLN A 183 8.38 -12.85 -15.00
N SER A 184 9.72 -12.77 -15.07
CA SER A 184 10.57 -13.94 -15.23
C SER A 184 10.67 -14.79 -13.96
N PRO A 185 11.00 -16.09 -14.09
CA PRO A 185 11.26 -16.96 -12.95
C PRO A 185 12.38 -16.46 -12.02
N GLU A 186 13.37 -15.75 -12.58
CA GLU A 186 14.48 -15.17 -11.85
C GLU A 186 14.01 -14.04 -10.92
N VAL A 187 13.14 -13.15 -11.43
CA VAL A 187 12.55 -12.07 -10.62
C VAL A 187 11.61 -12.66 -9.57
N LYS A 188 10.79 -13.65 -9.93
CA LYS A 188 9.95 -14.35 -8.95
C LYS A 188 10.78 -14.93 -7.80
N LYS A 189 11.85 -15.66 -8.11
CA LYS A 189 12.77 -16.25 -7.12
C LYS A 189 13.47 -15.18 -6.25
N PHE A 190 13.72 -14.00 -6.80
CA PHE A 190 14.31 -12.89 -6.06
C PHE A 190 13.34 -12.27 -5.04
N ILE A 191 12.05 -12.21 -5.39
CA ILE A 191 11.00 -11.65 -4.54
C ILE A 191 10.61 -12.61 -3.41
N GLU A 192 10.56 -13.93 -3.67
CA GLU A 192 10.28 -15.01 -2.70
C GLU A 192 11.45 -15.25 -1.72
#